data_9717e585a58a5deea99f29e26712c6aa
#
_entry.id   9717e585a58a5deea99f29e26712c6aa
#
_cell.length_a   1.000
_cell.length_b   1.000
_cell.length_c   1.000
_cell.angle_alpha   90.00
_cell.angle_beta   90.00
_cell.angle_gamma   90.00
#
_symmetry.space_group_name_H-M   'P 1'
#
loop_
_entity.id
_entity.type
_entity.pdbx_description
1 polymer ?
#
loop_
_entity_poly.entity_id
_entity_poly.type
_entity_poly.pdbx_seq_one_letter_code
_entity_poly.pdbx_strand_id
1 'polypeptide(L)'
;AYKMEDVEKITKEAPFVSSGRKIKGKAKATCIGYRGFVDDGYTFGVGKWKNTGRLEMTMSHGYQVVPWFYVGLGVGIHYWTDEDMDFGNIPLFADFRADFLESSVTPFLDLKIGYAFGLNDNGKGFYCNPSVGVRFAVSSSYGINVGLGYEVQMCKIYYSSYFGDYYGWKVENLGGISLKVGMDF
;
A
#
# COMPACT_ATOMS: atom_id res chain seq x y z
N ALA A 1 -21.70 17.90 -51.39
CA ALA A 1 -20.87 18.96 -50.87
C ALA A 1 -21.27 19.22 -49.43
N TYR A 2 -20.45 18.79 -48.46
CA TYR A 2 -20.68 19.07 -47.05
C TYR A 2 -20.30 20.54 -46.78
N LYS A 3 -21.16 21.25 -46.03
CA LYS A 3 -20.92 22.65 -45.70
C LYS A 3 -19.78 22.77 -44.66
N MET A 4 -18.89 23.72 -44.87
CA MET A 4 -17.77 24.00 -43.94
C MET A 4 -18.18 24.36 -42.50
N GLU A 5 -19.43 24.73 -42.28
CA GLU A 5 -19.99 25.00 -40.92
C GLU A 5 -20.08 23.76 -40.02
N ASP A 6 -20.18 22.57 -40.61
CA ASP A 6 -20.26 21.32 -39.85
C ASP A 6 -18.89 20.84 -39.35
N VAL A 7 -17.79 21.31 -39.94
CA VAL A 7 -16.43 20.93 -39.58
C VAL A 7 -15.93 21.74 -38.35
N GLU A 8 -16.38 22.97 -38.19
CA GLU A 8 -16.01 23.79 -37.02
C GLU A 8 -16.64 23.29 -35.71
N LYS A 9 -17.74 22.53 -35.77
CA LYS A 9 -18.39 21.99 -34.61
C LYS A 9 -17.68 20.78 -34.00
N ILE A 10 -16.90 20.05 -34.81
CA ILE A 10 -16.18 18.86 -34.35
C ILE A 10 -14.89 19.21 -33.61
N THR A 11 -14.31 20.37 -33.88
CA THR A 11 -13.03 20.82 -33.29
C THR A 11 -13.22 21.56 -31.95
N LYS A 12 -14.43 21.82 -31.50
CA LYS A 12 -14.73 22.53 -30.25
C LYS A 12 -15.25 21.65 -29.12
N GLU A 13 -15.36 20.34 -29.33
CA GLU A 13 -15.53 19.46 -28.19
C GLU A 13 -14.18 19.34 -27.48
N ALA A 14 -14.03 20.16 -26.45
CA ALA A 14 -12.93 20.00 -25.50
C ALA A 14 -12.90 18.54 -25.02
N PRO A 15 -11.69 17.96 -24.83
CA PRO A 15 -11.58 16.63 -24.26
C PRO A 15 -12.41 16.59 -23.00
N PHE A 16 -13.19 15.52 -22.84
CA PHE A 16 -14.16 15.29 -21.78
C PHE A 16 -13.55 15.59 -20.41
N VAL A 17 -13.58 16.84 -20.02
CA VAL A 17 -13.34 17.26 -18.64
C VAL A 17 -14.62 16.89 -17.93
N SER A 18 -14.60 15.80 -17.20
CA SER A 18 -15.66 15.45 -16.26
C SER A 18 -16.01 16.70 -15.49
N SER A 19 -17.15 17.29 -15.80
CA SER A 19 -17.72 18.45 -15.10
C SER A 19 -18.08 18.00 -13.69
N GLY A 20 -17.07 17.96 -12.81
CA GLY A 20 -17.27 17.71 -11.41
C GLY A 20 -18.17 18.79 -10.84
N ARG A 21 -19.39 18.42 -10.51
CA ARG A 21 -20.36 19.26 -9.80
C ARG A 21 -19.67 19.77 -8.54
N LYS A 22 -19.29 21.05 -8.51
CA LYS A 22 -18.73 21.73 -7.33
C LYS A 22 -19.77 21.70 -6.22
N ILE A 23 -19.69 20.71 -5.36
CA ILE A 23 -20.42 20.71 -4.08
C ILE A 23 -19.60 21.61 -3.16
N LYS A 24 -20.13 22.83 -2.88
CA LYS A 24 -19.56 23.78 -1.92
C LYS A 24 -19.38 23.09 -0.56
N GLY A 25 -18.14 22.94 -0.09
CA GLY A 25 -17.83 22.59 1.30
C GLY A 25 -17.55 21.13 1.61
N LYS A 26 -17.41 20.21 0.62
CA LYS A 26 -16.93 18.83 0.87
C LYS A 26 -15.60 18.62 0.16
N ALA A 27 -14.65 18.06 0.88
CA ALA A 27 -13.40 17.60 0.29
C ALA A 27 -13.73 16.62 -0.84
N LYS A 28 -13.07 16.79 -2.00
CA LYS A 28 -13.42 16.11 -3.23
C LYS A 28 -13.07 14.63 -3.14
N ALA A 29 -13.94 13.79 -3.67
CA ALA A 29 -13.67 12.39 -3.97
C ALA A 29 -12.39 12.24 -4.79
N THR A 30 -11.78 11.08 -4.69
CA THR A 30 -10.57 10.68 -5.41
C THR A 30 -10.69 10.97 -6.90
N CYS A 31 -9.77 11.74 -7.44
CA CYS A 31 -9.72 12.06 -8.87
C CYS A 31 -8.92 11.00 -9.62
N ILE A 32 -9.31 10.70 -10.88
CA ILE A 32 -8.49 9.93 -11.81
C ILE A 32 -7.17 10.68 -12.03
N GLY A 33 -6.05 9.99 -11.97
CA GLY A 33 -4.74 10.57 -12.18
C GLY A 33 -3.66 9.95 -11.31
N TYR A 34 -2.52 10.62 -11.28
CA TYR A 34 -1.43 10.24 -10.39
C TYR A 34 -1.87 10.34 -8.92
N ARG A 35 -1.44 9.37 -8.13
CA ARG A 35 -1.65 9.32 -6.69
C ARG A 35 -0.47 8.61 -6.03
N GLY A 36 -0.03 9.14 -4.90
CA GLY A 36 1.00 8.54 -4.08
C GLY A 36 0.50 8.29 -2.67
N PHE A 37 1.10 7.32 -2.00
CA PHE A 37 0.84 6.98 -0.60
C PHE A 37 2.15 6.90 0.16
N VAL A 38 2.12 7.36 1.41
CA VAL A 38 3.15 7.11 2.42
C VAL A 38 2.42 6.58 3.65
N ASP A 39 2.75 5.38 4.05
CA ASP A 39 2.15 4.70 5.20
C ASP A 39 3.25 4.33 6.20
N ASP A 40 3.04 4.69 7.47
CA ASP A 40 3.79 4.22 8.62
C ASP A 40 2.94 3.21 9.39
N GLY A 41 3.54 2.16 9.88
CA GLY A 41 2.81 1.12 10.56
C GLY A 41 3.62 0.33 11.57
N TYR A 42 2.88 -0.43 12.35
CA TYR A 42 3.44 -1.42 13.26
C TYR A 42 2.71 -2.74 13.08
N THR A 43 3.48 -3.82 12.88
CA THR A 43 2.95 -5.17 12.79
C THR A 43 3.25 -5.94 14.07
N PHE A 44 2.18 -6.46 14.69
CA PHE A 44 2.23 -7.34 15.83
C PHE A 44 2.29 -8.78 15.34
N GLY A 45 3.37 -9.50 15.64
CA GLY A 45 3.51 -10.91 15.28
C GLY A 45 2.41 -11.78 15.89
N VAL A 46 2.07 -12.86 15.21
CA VAL A 46 1.03 -13.82 15.67
C VAL A 46 1.56 -15.25 15.75
N GLY A 47 0.90 -16.09 16.52
CA GLY A 47 1.23 -17.52 16.66
C GLY A 47 2.60 -17.74 17.29
N LYS A 48 3.50 -18.41 16.57
CA LYS A 48 4.89 -18.69 17.00
C LYS A 48 5.68 -17.39 17.25
N TRP A 49 5.35 -16.32 16.53
CA TRP A 49 6.03 -15.03 16.51
C TRP A 49 5.28 -13.93 17.30
N LYS A 50 4.41 -14.30 18.23
CA LYS A 50 3.56 -13.37 18.99
C LYS A 50 4.31 -12.31 19.82
N ASN A 51 5.57 -12.54 20.12
CA ASN A 51 6.40 -11.58 20.87
C ASN A 51 7.26 -10.71 19.95
N THR A 52 7.21 -10.94 18.63
CA THR A 52 7.95 -10.12 17.68
C THR A 52 7.10 -8.93 17.22
N GLY A 53 7.74 -7.78 17.14
CA GLY A 53 7.15 -6.58 16.59
C GLY A 53 7.96 -6.05 15.42
N ARG A 54 7.30 -5.34 14.49
CA ARG A 54 7.96 -4.74 13.35
C ARG A 54 7.45 -3.34 13.07
N LEU A 55 8.36 -2.39 12.94
CA LEU A 55 8.10 -1.08 12.38
C LEU A 55 8.15 -1.16 10.87
N GLU A 56 7.22 -0.49 10.21
CA GLU A 56 7.06 -0.48 8.77
C GLU A 56 6.89 0.95 8.28
N MET A 57 7.65 1.31 7.26
CA MET A 57 7.43 2.51 6.48
C MET A 57 7.35 2.12 5.02
N THR A 58 6.27 2.47 4.35
CA THR A 58 6.07 2.14 2.94
C THR A 58 5.68 3.37 2.13
N MET A 59 6.13 3.42 0.90
CA MET A 59 5.76 4.44 -0.07
C MET A 59 5.35 3.75 -1.36
N SER A 60 4.22 4.19 -1.93
CA SER A 60 3.79 3.73 -3.25
C SER A 60 3.40 4.89 -4.15
N HIS A 61 3.65 4.72 -5.44
CA HIS A 61 3.34 5.68 -6.49
C HIS A 61 2.62 4.95 -7.63
N GLY A 62 1.59 5.56 -8.15
CA GLY A 62 0.80 4.93 -9.18
C GLY A 62 -0.27 5.83 -9.75
N TYR A 63 -1.31 5.20 -10.23
CA TYR A 63 -2.37 5.86 -10.95
C TYR A 63 -3.75 5.40 -10.48
N GLN A 64 -4.63 6.34 -10.20
CA GLN A 64 -6.05 6.09 -9.97
C GLN A 64 -6.70 5.89 -11.34
N VAL A 65 -6.88 4.64 -11.74
CA VAL A 65 -7.35 4.23 -13.07
C VAL A 65 -8.81 4.58 -13.28
N VAL A 66 -9.61 4.36 -12.23
CA VAL A 66 -11.02 4.76 -12.14
C VAL A 66 -11.26 5.32 -10.73
N PRO A 67 -12.34 6.09 -10.46
CA PRO A 67 -12.55 6.75 -9.18
C PRO A 67 -12.45 5.84 -7.95
N TRP A 68 -12.69 4.56 -8.13
CA TRP A 68 -12.70 3.56 -7.05
C TRP A 68 -11.50 2.60 -7.06
N PHE A 69 -10.59 2.65 -8.08
CA PHE A 69 -9.50 1.69 -8.18
C PHE A 69 -8.15 2.33 -8.55
N TYR A 70 -7.16 2.03 -7.73
CA TYR A 70 -5.78 2.47 -7.86
C TYR A 70 -4.85 1.28 -8.10
N VAL A 71 -3.82 1.50 -8.90
CA VAL A 71 -2.71 0.57 -9.15
C VAL A 71 -1.40 1.32 -9.06
N GLY A 72 -0.45 0.79 -8.32
CA GLY A 72 0.86 1.39 -8.14
C GLY A 72 1.97 0.39 -7.90
N LEU A 73 3.17 0.93 -7.77
CA LEU A 73 4.36 0.22 -7.31
C LEU A 73 4.90 0.94 -6.09
N GLY A 74 5.42 0.17 -5.16
CA GLY A 74 5.94 0.71 -3.92
C GLY A 74 7.20 0.02 -3.43
N VAL A 75 7.83 0.71 -2.49
CA VAL A 75 8.98 0.24 -1.73
C VAL A 75 8.74 0.54 -0.26
N GLY A 76 9.30 -0.26 0.62
CA GLY A 76 9.24 -0.01 2.06
C GLY A 76 10.54 -0.33 2.75
N ILE A 77 10.56 -0.03 4.03
CA ILE A 77 11.59 -0.45 4.98
C ILE A 77 10.85 -1.07 6.16
N HIS A 78 11.22 -2.29 6.50
CA HIS A 78 10.71 -3.01 7.65
C HIS A 78 11.87 -3.29 8.60
N TYR A 79 11.65 -3.02 9.88
CA TYR A 79 12.64 -3.24 10.93
C TYR A 79 12.00 -4.00 12.10
N TRP A 80 12.57 -5.15 12.46
CA TRP A 80 12.15 -5.93 13.61
C TRP A 80 12.66 -5.32 14.89
N THR A 81 11.81 -5.23 15.89
CA THR A 81 12.11 -4.58 17.19
C THR A 81 12.44 -5.57 18.30
N ASP A 82 12.59 -6.85 17.97
CA ASP A 82 12.92 -7.90 18.92
C ASP A 82 14.44 -8.04 19.07
N GLU A 83 14.93 -8.18 20.32
CA GLU A 83 16.36 -8.33 20.64
C GLU A 83 17.00 -9.55 19.96
N ASP A 84 16.20 -10.61 19.71
CA ASP A 84 16.65 -11.83 19.03
C ASP A 84 16.60 -11.73 17.50
N MET A 85 16.05 -10.65 16.95
CA MET A 85 15.84 -10.43 15.50
C MET A 85 16.34 -9.07 15.04
N ASP A 86 17.64 -8.85 15.12
CA ASP A 86 18.27 -7.63 14.60
C ASP A 86 18.48 -7.73 13.09
N PHE A 87 17.38 -7.67 12.33
CA PHE A 87 17.43 -7.58 10.88
C PHE A 87 16.29 -6.72 10.32
N GLY A 88 16.53 -6.19 9.14
CA GLY A 88 15.54 -5.45 8.38
C GLY A 88 15.40 -5.98 6.98
N ASN A 89 14.34 -5.59 6.30
CA ASN A 89 14.18 -5.84 4.88
C ASN A 89 13.56 -4.67 4.14
N ILE A 90 13.70 -4.73 2.82
CA ILE A 90 13.17 -3.75 1.88
C ILE A 90 12.19 -4.49 0.96
N PRO A 91 10.87 -4.41 1.20
CA PRO A 91 9.88 -4.92 0.28
C PRO A 91 9.76 -4.03 -0.95
N LEU A 92 9.75 -4.65 -2.14
CA LEU A 92 9.26 -4.08 -3.38
C LEU A 92 7.93 -4.74 -3.72
N PHE A 93 6.89 -3.95 -3.99
CA PHE A 93 5.55 -4.48 -4.14
C PHE A 93 4.73 -3.74 -5.20
N ALA A 94 3.77 -4.46 -5.77
CA ALA A 94 2.62 -3.87 -6.44
C ALA A 94 1.56 -3.52 -5.39
N ASP A 95 0.91 -2.40 -5.58
CA ASP A 95 -0.09 -1.83 -4.69
C ASP A 95 -1.42 -1.68 -5.42
N PHE A 96 -2.47 -2.34 -4.91
CA PHE A 96 -3.81 -2.34 -5.45
C PHE A 96 -4.78 -1.86 -4.39
N ARG A 97 -5.50 -0.77 -4.67
CA ARG A 97 -6.44 -0.21 -3.71
C ARG A 97 -7.81 0.02 -4.34
N ALA A 98 -8.85 -0.39 -3.63
CA ALA A 98 -10.24 -0.14 -3.98
C ALA A 98 -10.88 0.78 -2.94
N ASP A 99 -11.32 1.95 -3.35
CA ASP A 99 -12.06 2.93 -2.56
C ASP A 99 -13.57 2.73 -2.78
N PHE A 100 -14.34 2.44 -1.73
CA PHE A 100 -15.75 2.04 -1.89
C PHE A 100 -16.74 3.20 -2.00
N LEU A 101 -16.36 4.42 -1.59
CA LEU A 101 -17.22 5.58 -1.59
C LEU A 101 -16.50 6.81 -2.17
N GLU A 102 -17.24 7.63 -2.90
CA GLU A 102 -16.77 8.94 -3.35
C GLU A 102 -17.18 10.03 -2.33
N SER A 103 -16.64 9.96 -1.12
CA SER A 103 -16.98 10.90 -0.04
C SER A 103 -15.74 11.34 0.74
N SER A 104 -15.93 12.29 1.67
CA SER A 104 -14.84 12.77 2.54
C SER A 104 -14.32 11.68 3.48
N VAL A 105 -15.16 10.69 3.79
CA VAL A 105 -14.78 9.51 4.56
C VAL A 105 -15.05 8.29 3.69
N THR A 106 -14.00 7.59 3.31
CA THR A 106 -14.03 6.53 2.30
C THR A 106 -13.41 5.26 2.85
N PRO A 107 -14.21 4.21 3.08
CA PRO A 107 -13.65 2.88 3.36
C PRO A 107 -12.88 2.37 2.14
N PHE A 108 -11.79 1.65 2.40
CA PHE A 108 -10.99 1.05 1.34
C PHE A 108 -10.56 -0.38 1.66
N LEU A 109 -10.25 -1.12 0.60
CA LEU A 109 -9.50 -2.36 0.61
C LEU A 109 -8.17 -2.09 -0.10
N ASP A 110 -7.07 -2.55 0.50
CA ASP A 110 -5.71 -2.38 -0.02
C ASP A 110 -4.98 -3.72 -0.04
N LEU A 111 -4.24 -3.99 -1.10
CA LEU A 111 -3.44 -5.19 -1.26
C LEU A 111 -2.05 -4.82 -1.76
N LYS A 112 -1.04 -4.98 -0.92
CA LYS A 112 0.36 -4.91 -1.29
C LYS A 112 0.89 -6.32 -1.48
N ILE A 113 1.48 -6.64 -2.64
CA ILE A 113 2.03 -7.96 -2.95
C ILE A 113 3.37 -7.83 -3.67
N GLY A 114 4.38 -8.57 -3.22
CA GLY A 114 5.71 -8.45 -3.78
C GLY A 114 6.75 -9.37 -3.16
N TYR A 115 7.96 -8.85 -3.09
CA TYR A 115 9.11 -9.55 -2.54
C TYR A 115 9.93 -8.62 -1.66
N ALA A 116 10.34 -9.11 -0.49
CA ALA A 116 11.20 -8.39 0.42
C ALA A 116 12.65 -8.86 0.27
N PHE A 117 13.56 -7.91 0.19
CA PHE A 117 15.00 -8.11 0.15
C PHE A 117 15.55 -7.87 1.55
N GLY A 118 16.23 -8.88 2.13
CA GLY A 118 16.87 -8.71 3.43
C GLY A 118 18.03 -7.74 3.36
N LEU A 119 18.19 -6.90 4.37
CA LEU A 119 19.39 -6.06 4.54
C LEU A 119 20.63 -6.89 4.89
N ASN A 120 20.41 -8.05 5.49
CA ASN A 120 21.39 -9.09 5.74
C ASN A 120 20.99 -10.35 4.93
N ASP A 121 21.69 -11.47 5.11
CA ASP A 121 21.34 -12.74 4.47
C ASP A 121 19.96 -13.27 4.87
N ASN A 122 19.45 -12.86 6.03
CA ASN A 122 18.12 -13.16 6.55
C ASN A 122 17.05 -12.18 6.04
N GLY A 123 15.78 -12.54 6.18
CA GLY A 123 14.66 -11.63 5.97
C GLY A 123 14.17 -11.49 4.53
N LYS A 124 14.74 -12.23 3.57
CA LYS A 124 14.30 -12.20 2.17
C LYS A 124 13.18 -13.19 1.89
N GLY A 125 12.19 -12.78 1.12
CA GLY A 125 11.12 -13.67 0.68
C GLY A 125 9.84 -12.98 0.24
N PHE A 126 8.80 -13.78 0.08
CA PHE A 126 7.49 -13.31 -0.38
C PHE A 126 6.87 -12.35 0.65
N TYR A 127 6.28 -11.27 0.14
CA TYR A 127 5.59 -10.24 0.89
C TYR A 127 4.16 -10.08 0.39
N CYS A 128 3.19 -10.11 1.30
CA CYS A 128 1.80 -9.83 0.99
C CYS A 128 1.12 -9.17 2.19
N ASN A 129 0.42 -8.06 1.98
CA ASN A 129 -0.29 -7.34 3.03
C ASN A 129 -1.68 -6.90 2.54
N PRO A 130 -2.69 -7.76 2.64
CA PRO A 130 -4.09 -7.34 2.54
C PRO A 130 -4.48 -6.50 3.75
N SER A 131 -5.15 -5.37 3.52
CA SER A 131 -5.62 -4.48 4.58
C SER A 131 -6.95 -3.83 4.23
N VAL A 132 -7.68 -3.44 5.25
CA VAL A 132 -8.90 -2.65 5.16
C VAL A 132 -8.72 -1.37 5.98
N GLY A 133 -9.36 -0.30 5.57
CA GLY A 133 -9.20 0.95 6.29
C GLY A 133 -10.20 2.01 5.91
N VAL A 134 -9.95 3.20 6.44
CA VAL A 134 -10.75 4.39 6.16
C VAL A 134 -9.82 5.54 5.78
N ARG A 135 -10.14 6.19 4.69
CA ARG A 135 -9.52 7.42 4.21
C ARG A 135 -10.36 8.61 4.66
N PHE A 136 -9.71 9.62 5.21
CA PHE A 136 -10.28 10.91 5.57
C PHE A 136 -9.71 11.97 4.61
N ALA A 137 -10.51 12.49 3.70
CA ALA A 137 -10.09 13.54 2.79
C ALA A 137 -9.91 14.87 3.55
N VAL A 138 -8.67 15.34 3.61
CA VAL A 138 -8.31 16.64 4.23
C VAL A 138 -8.47 17.77 3.22
N SER A 139 -8.10 17.53 1.97
CA SER A 139 -8.28 18.47 0.87
C SER A 139 -8.64 17.73 -0.43
N SER A 140 -8.67 18.46 -1.55
CA SER A 140 -8.87 17.84 -2.86
C SER A 140 -7.70 16.96 -3.32
N SER A 141 -6.51 17.12 -2.71
CA SER A 141 -5.28 16.45 -3.12
C SER A 141 -4.64 15.63 -2.02
N TYR A 142 -5.10 15.75 -0.77
CA TYR A 142 -4.50 15.06 0.37
C TYR A 142 -5.56 14.37 1.21
N GLY A 143 -5.24 13.18 1.68
CA GLY A 143 -6.05 12.43 2.62
C GLY A 143 -5.17 11.77 3.70
N ILE A 144 -5.78 11.47 4.84
CA ILE A 144 -5.20 10.66 5.90
C ILE A 144 -5.86 9.29 5.86
N ASN A 145 -5.06 8.25 5.94
CA ASN A 145 -5.47 6.86 5.87
C ASN A 145 -5.22 6.19 7.21
N VAL A 146 -6.17 5.40 7.69
CA VAL A 146 -5.99 4.51 8.84
C VAL A 146 -6.42 3.12 8.41
N GLY A 147 -5.56 2.13 8.58
CA GLY A 147 -5.80 0.79 8.10
C GLY A 147 -5.38 -0.29 9.08
N LEU A 148 -6.07 -1.42 9.01
CA LEU A 148 -5.77 -2.65 9.70
C LEU A 148 -5.58 -3.76 8.67
N GLY A 149 -4.48 -4.51 8.77
CA GLY A 149 -4.16 -5.55 7.82
C GLY A 149 -3.64 -6.81 8.47
N TYR A 150 -3.45 -7.82 7.64
CA TYR A 150 -2.70 -9.02 8.00
C TYR A 150 -1.52 -9.14 7.05
N GLU A 151 -0.33 -9.09 7.59
CA GLU A 151 0.86 -9.23 6.79
C GLU A 151 1.36 -10.66 6.77
N VAL A 152 1.68 -11.16 5.58
CA VAL A 152 2.36 -12.42 5.33
C VAL A 152 3.76 -12.09 4.84
N GLN A 153 4.75 -12.38 5.67
CA GLN A 153 6.16 -12.22 5.34
C GLN A 153 6.85 -13.57 5.42
N MET A 154 7.10 -14.18 4.27
CA MET A 154 7.92 -15.41 4.21
C MET A 154 9.39 -15.01 4.23
N CYS A 155 10.10 -15.39 5.29
CA CYS A 155 11.51 -15.09 5.46
C CYS A 155 12.34 -16.35 5.40
N LYS A 156 13.44 -16.28 4.65
CA LYS A 156 14.47 -17.30 4.69
C LYS A 156 15.43 -16.98 5.83
N ILE A 157 15.46 -17.83 6.86
CA ILE A 157 16.22 -17.64 8.09
C ILE A 157 17.24 -18.77 8.20
N TYR A 158 18.47 -18.42 8.59
CA TYR A 158 19.53 -19.39 8.87
C TYR A 158 19.51 -19.76 10.35
N TYR A 159 19.34 -21.04 10.63
CA TYR A 159 19.43 -21.60 11.97
C TYR A 159 20.80 -22.21 12.18
N SER A 160 21.54 -21.73 13.20
CA SER A 160 22.75 -22.39 13.69
C SER A 160 22.46 -22.89 15.11
N SER A 161 22.43 -24.20 15.30
CA SER A 161 22.28 -24.78 16.64
C SER A 161 23.65 -25.09 17.24
N TYR A 162 23.89 -24.58 18.45
CA TYR A 162 25.10 -24.89 19.22
C TYR A 162 25.08 -26.33 19.78
N PHE A 163 23.93 -26.98 19.77
CA PHE A 163 23.70 -28.38 20.21
C PHE A 163 23.20 -29.26 19.03
N GLY A 164 23.99 -29.38 18.04
CA GLY A 164 24.20 -30.63 17.28
C GLY A 164 23.17 -31.08 16.24
N ASP A 165 21.99 -30.47 16.00
CA ASP A 165 21.00 -31.15 15.15
C ASP A 165 20.49 -30.40 13.90
N TYR A 166 20.77 -29.14 13.70
CA TYR A 166 20.33 -28.51 12.46
C TYR A 166 21.17 -27.28 12.07
N TYR A 167 21.95 -27.43 11.00
CA TYR A 167 22.53 -26.30 10.27
C TYR A 167 21.80 -26.17 8.95
N GLY A 168 21.10 -25.04 8.71
CA GLY A 168 20.50 -24.85 7.40
C GLY A 168 19.52 -23.69 7.33
N TRP A 169 19.14 -23.39 6.09
CA TRP A 169 18.14 -22.38 5.78
C TRP A 169 16.73 -22.96 5.90
N LYS A 170 15.86 -22.25 6.60
CA LYS A 170 14.44 -22.58 6.69
C LYS A 170 13.61 -21.39 6.29
N VAL A 171 12.51 -21.63 5.56
CA VAL A 171 11.53 -20.61 5.25
C VAL A 171 10.49 -20.59 6.37
N GLU A 172 10.39 -19.46 7.06
CA GLU A 172 9.41 -19.23 8.12
C GLU A 172 8.46 -18.11 7.69
N ASN A 173 7.20 -18.18 8.14
CA ASN A 173 6.23 -17.13 7.96
C ASN A 173 6.19 -16.24 9.22
N LEU A 174 6.72 -15.03 9.10
CA LEU A 174 6.70 -14.00 10.13
C LEU A 174 5.50 -13.07 9.92
N GLY A 175 4.31 -13.65 9.82
CA GLY A 175 3.09 -12.89 9.64
C GLY A 175 2.60 -12.25 10.93
N GLY A 176 1.79 -11.20 10.79
CA GLY A 176 1.25 -10.47 11.92
C GLY A 176 0.08 -9.58 11.56
N ILE A 177 -0.54 -8.99 12.58
CA ILE A 177 -1.59 -7.98 12.43
C ILE A 177 -0.91 -6.62 12.31
N SER A 178 -1.11 -5.93 11.20
CA SER A 178 -0.55 -4.60 10.92
C SER A 178 -1.57 -3.50 11.19
N LEU A 179 -1.16 -2.47 11.92
CA LEU A 179 -1.89 -1.21 12.08
C LEU A 179 -1.10 -0.13 11.34
N LYS A 180 -1.77 0.60 10.46
CA LYS A 180 -1.14 1.60 9.59
C LYS A 180 -1.82 2.95 9.68
N VAL A 181 -1.03 4.00 9.65
CA VAL A 181 -1.46 5.38 9.47
C VAL A 181 -0.65 5.97 8.34
N GLY A 182 -1.29 6.63 7.41
CA GLY A 182 -0.59 7.19 6.26
C GLY A 182 -1.29 8.38 5.66
N MET A 183 -0.70 8.88 4.60
CA MET A 183 -1.26 9.97 3.80
C MET A 183 -1.22 9.63 2.31
N ASP A 184 -2.20 10.15 1.58
CA ASP A 184 -2.21 10.16 0.12
C ASP A 184 -2.15 11.58 -0.44
N PHE A 185 -1.53 11.71 -1.61
CA PHE A 185 -1.30 12.97 -2.32
C PHE A 185 -1.32 12.78 -3.84
#